data_bf3f1ab20bb6ef7d579d4a74f8341b5d
#
_entry.id   bf3f1ab20bb6ef7d579d4a74f8341b5d
#
_cell.length_a   1.000
_cell.length_b   1.000
_cell.length_c   1.000
_cell.angle_alpha   90.00
_cell.angle_beta   90.00
_cell.angle_gamma   90.00
#
_symmetry.space_group_name_H-M   'P 1'
#
loop_
_entity.id
_entity.type
_entity.pdbx_description
1 polymer ?
#
loop_
_entity_poly.entity_id
_entity_poly.type
_entity_poly.pdbx_seq_one_letter_code
_entity_poly.pdbx_strand_id
1 'polypeptide(L)'
;MPSNVQDFHVRPELVSVVRDHFFRETGDVYSDKAIVGAIRLWLDKRLEDMFEGMTEVITSPHLIESQRFRDILESTRVSAGSAVAVSTHVAADTGENIFNGFRVFSPAKLGAMIEYIARSGHNIYKTNLNKLLFYSDLTFFYLHRRGISGATYLNLPYGPVPDTVEEVLDQITSAGRIVRNNLLVMGRNAQILKPGVTDLLDDDLLSESELETIDWVLSAYGNLSPTEISELSHREKAYENTRPNEPIAYEYAKFFMTLPPKSRSSNEN
;
A
#
# COMPACT_ATOMS: atom_id res chain seq x y z
N MET A 1 -15.47 -18.81 1.64
CA MET A 1 -15.30 -18.48 0.21
C MET A 1 -14.31 -17.35 0.16
N PRO A 2 -13.17 -17.45 -0.52
CA PRO A 2 -12.29 -16.30 -0.72
C PRO A 2 -13.05 -15.30 -1.59
N SER A 3 -13.35 -14.15 -1.03
CA SER A 3 -14.15 -13.09 -1.65
C SER A 3 -13.31 -12.00 -2.31
N ASN A 4 -12.02 -12.28 -2.60
CA ASN A 4 -11.13 -11.28 -3.18
C ASN A 4 -10.04 -11.95 -4.00
N VAL A 5 -9.81 -11.48 -5.23
CA VAL A 5 -8.76 -11.97 -6.16
C VAL A 5 -7.34 -11.77 -5.60
N GLN A 6 -7.18 -10.90 -4.59
CA GLN A 6 -5.91 -10.71 -3.88
C GLN A 6 -5.45 -11.95 -3.10
N ASP A 7 -6.35 -12.90 -2.80
CA ASP A 7 -6.02 -14.17 -2.14
C ASP A 7 -5.54 -15.25 -3.13
N PHE A 8 -5.58 -14.99 -4.44
CA PHE A 8 -5.06 -15.92 -5.43
C PHE A 8 -3.54 -15.79 -5.59
N HIS A 9 -2.85 -16.78 -5.07
CA HIS A 9 -1.41 -16.93 -5.33
C HIS A 9 -1.22 -17.42 -6.75
N VAL A 10 -0.72 -16.54 -7.63
CA VAL A 10 -0.36 -16.92 -9.01
C VAL A 10 0.90 -17.76 -8.95
N ARG A 11 0.80 -19.05 -9.30
CA ARG A 11 1.94 -19.96 -9.27
C ARG A 11 3.03 -19.54 -10.27
N PRO A 12 4.32 -19.56 -9.88
CA PRO A 12 5.44 -19.20 -10.78
C PRO A 12 5.46 -19.96 -12.09
N GLU A 13 5.04 -21.23 -12.05
CA GLU A 13 4.98 -22.09 -13.24
C GLU A 13 3.97 -21.56 -14.28
N LEU A 14 2.83 -21.04 -13.81
CA LEU A 14 1.83 -20.43 -14.70
C LEU A 14 2.39 -19.17 -15.37
N VAL A 15 3.09 -18.34 -14.61
CA VAL A 15 3.74 -17.12 -15.13
C VAL A 15 4.76 -17.46 -16.20
N SER A 16 5.58 -18.49 -15.96
CA SER A 16 6.60 -18.96 -16.91
C SER A 16 5.95 -19.46 -18.22
N VAL A 17 4.92 -20.31 -18.12
CA VAL A 17 4.21 -20.84 -19.31
C VAL A 17 3.60 -19.72 -20.14
N VAL A 18 2.95 -18.75 -19.51
CA VAL A 18 2.34 -17.58 -20.18
C VAL A 18 3.41 -16.73 -20.86
N ARG A 19 4.50 -16.40 -20.16
CA ARG A 19 5.63 -15.65 -20.71
C ARG A 19 6.23 -16.32 -21.95
N ASP A 20 6.53 -17.62 -21.85
CA ASP A 20 7.18 -18.38 -22.92
C ASP A 20 6.26 -18.55 -24.13
N HIS A 21 4.95 -18.61 -23.92
CA HIS A 21 3.96 -18.66 -25.00
C HIS A 21 3.96 -17.34 -25.78
N PHE A 22 3.80 -16.21 -25.11
CA PHE A 22 3.75 -14.90 -25.77
C PHE A 22 5.08 -14.54 -26.43
N PHE A 23 6.22 -14.88 -25.81
CA PHE A 23 7.53 -14.72 -26.46
C PHE A 23 7.63 -15.49 -27.76
N ARG A 24 7.13 -16.71 -27.82
CA ARG A 24 7.14 -17.53 -29.06
C ARG A 24 6.19 -16.99 -30.14
N GLU A 25 5.05 -16.45 -29.73
CA GLU A 25 4.03 -15.95 -30.67
C GLU A 25 4.39 -14.57 -31.26
N THR A 26 4.86 -13.66 -30.43
CA THR A 26 5.01 -12.24 -30.80
C THR A 26 6.45 -11.76 -30.79
N GLY A 27 7.38 -12.49 -30.18
CA GLY A 27 8.75 -12.04 -29.91
C GLY A 27 8.88 -11.06 -28.75
N ASP A 28 7.79 -10.77 -28.06
CA ASP A 28 7.76 -9.77 -27.00
C ASP A 28 8.17 -10.36 -25.64
N VAL A 29 8.91 -9.55 -24.87
CA VAL A 29 9.35 -9.92 -23.52
C VAL A 29 8.52 -9.17 -22.50
N TYR A 30 7.72 -9.91 -21.72
CA TYR A 30 6.96 -9.37 -20.60
C TYR A 30 7.65 -9.73 -19.28
N SER A 31 7.70 -8.78 -18.34
CA SER A 31 8.18 -9.07 -16.99
C SER A 31 7.19 -9.95 -16.24
N ASP A 32 7.65 -10.76 -15.30
CA ASP A 32 6.80 -11.60 -14.46
C ASP A 32 5.76 -10.76 -13.70
N LYS A 33 6.15 -9.57 -13.24
CA LYS A 33 5.25 -8.61 -12.59
C LYS A 33 4.11 -8.17 -13.52
N ALA A 34 4.39 -7.89 -14.78
CA ALA A 34 3.37 -7.52 -15.77
C ALA A 34 2.39 -8.66 -16.02
N ILE A 35 2.90 -9.90 -16.15
CA ILE A 35 2.07 -11.08 -16.36
C ILE A 35 1.19 -11.37 -15.14
N VAL A 36 1.74 -11.32 -13.93
CA VAL A 36 0.97 -11.50 -12.69
C VAL A 36 -0.11 -10.42 -12.56
N GLY A 37 0.23 -9.16 -12.86
CA GLY A 37 -0.73 -8.06 -12.87
C GLY A 37 -1.86 -8.27 -13.88
N ALA A 38 -1.54 -8.71 -15.10
CA ALA A 38 -2.52 -9.01 -16.15
C ALA A 38 -3.42 -10.19 -15.77
N ILE A 39 -2.86 -11.25 -15.16
CA ILE A 39 -3.64 -12.40 -14.66
C ILE A 39 -4.63 -11.96 -13.59
N ARG A 40 -4.20 -11.16 -12.61
CA ARG A 40 -5.07 -10.64 -11.55
C ARG A 40 -6.20 -9.79 -12.13
N LEU A 41 -5.88 -8.85 -13.01
CA LEU A 41 -6.87 -7.96 -13.62
C LEU A 41 -7.88 -8.73 -14.50
N TRP A 42 -7.43 -9.77 -15.19
CA TRP A 42 -8.31 -10.66 -15.97
C TRP A 42 -9.24 -11.46 -15.05
N LEU A 43 -8.73 -11.95 -13.91
CA LEU A 43 -9.50 -12.63 -12.88
C LEU A 43 -10.55 -11.73 -12.27
N ASP A 44 -10.19 -10.51 -11.87
CA ASP A 44 -11.13 -9.52 -11.29
C ASP A 44 -12.31 -9.29 -12.22
N LYS A 45 -12.03 -9.02 -13.50
CA LYS A 45 -13.08 -8.77 -14.49
C LYS A 45 -13.92 -10.00 -14.79
N ARG A 46 -13.35 -11.22 -14.70
CA ARG A 46 -14.11 -12.46 -14.92
C ARG A 46 -14.98 -12.81 -13.71
N LEU A 47 -14.57 -12.48 -12.49
CA LEU A 47 -15.39 -12.68 -11.30
C LEU A 47 -16.57 -11.72 -11.24
N GLU A 48 -16.46 -10.51 -11.77
CA GLU A 48 -17.59 -9.59 -11.94
C GLU A 48 -18.65 -10.18 -12.88
N ASP A 49 -18.23 -10.91 -13.93
CA ASP A 49 -19.12 -11.55 -14.90
C ASP A 49 -19.70 -12.90 -14.41
N MET A 50 -19.12 -13.52 -13.36
CA MET A 50 -19.40 -14.91 -12.93
C MET A 50 -20.18 -15.02 -11.61
N PHE A 51 -21.00 -14.05 -11.23
CA PHE A 51 -21.79 -14.11 -9.99
C PHE A 51 -22.88 -15.21 -9.95
N GLU A 52 -22.84 -16.19 -10.87
CA GLU A 52 -23.63 -17.42 -10.83
C GLU A 52 -22.75 -18.68 -10.92
N GLY A 53 -22.18 -19.08 -9.79
CA GLY A 53 -22.00 -20.48 -9.42
C GLY A 53 -21.07 -21.37 -10.24
N MET A 54 -19.74 -21.10 -10.34
CA MET A 54 -18.77 -22.15 -10.70
C MET A 54 -17.38 -21.88 -10.13
N THR A 55 -16.82 -22.88 -9.44
CA THR A 55 -15.41 -22.91 -9.05
C THR A 55 -14.61 -23.50 -10.21
N GLU A 56 -14.25 -22.69 -11.19
CA GLU A 56 -13.45 -23.16 -12.32
C GLU A 56 -11.95 -23.03 -11.99
N VAL A 57 -11.21 -24.13 -12.16
CA VAL A 57 -9.74 -24.12 -12.03
C VAL A 57 -9.18 -23.41 -13.27
N ILE A 58 -8.59 -22.24 -13.08
CA ILE A 58 -7.96 -21.48 -14.16
C ILE A 58 -6.68 -22.18 -14.58
N THR A 59 -6.61 -22.56 -15.83
CA THR A 59 -5.46 -23.20 -16.45
C THR A 59 -4.79 -22.27 -17.47
N SER A 60 -3.53 -22.55 -17.83
CA SER A 60 -2.82 -21.78 -18.85
C SER A 60 -3.56 -21.64 -20.18
N PRO A 61 -4.29 -22.65 -20.70
CA PRO A 61 -5.09 -22.51 -21.92
C PRO A 61 -6.15 -21.42 -21.82
N HIS A 62 -6.84 -21.29 -20.69
CA HIS A 62 -7.87 -20.26 -20.51
C HIS A 62 -7.32 -18.82 -20.61
N LEU A 63 -6.09 -18.60 -20.14
CA LEU A 63 -5.43 -17.30 -20.25
C LEU A 63 -4.94 -17.05 -21.69
N ILE A 64 -4.26 -18.04 -22.26
CA ILE A 64 -3.61 -17.96 -23.59
C ILE A 64 -4.66 -17.75 -24.70
N GLU A 65 -5.80 -18.43 -24.63
CA GLU A 65 -6.87 -18.34 -25.62
C GLU A 65 -7.78 -17.09 -25.43
N SER A 66 -7.68 -16.43 -24.27
CA SER A 66 -8.51 -15.26 -23.96
C SER A 66 -8.04 -14.01 -24.70
N GLN A 67 -8.83 -13.51 -25.66
CA GLN A 67 -8.56 -12.23 -26.33
C GLN A 67 -8.45 -11.09 -25.32
N ARG A 68 -9.32 -11.07 -24.31
CA ARG A 68 -9.33 -10.07 -23.24
C ARG A 68 -8.03 -10.07 -22.42
N PHE A 69 -7.44 -11.25 -22.17
CA PHE A 69 -6.13 -11.32 -21.50
C PHE A 69 -5.02 -10.77 -22.39
N ARG A 70 -5.06 -11.06 -23.70
CA ARG A 70 -4.12 -10.50 -24.69
C ARG A 70 -4.19 -8.97 -24.71
N ASP A 71 -5.40 -8.41 -24.78
CA ASP A 71 -5.61 -6.94 -24.79
C ASP A 71 -5.08 -6.28 -23.51
N ILE A 72 -5.29 -6.90 -22.35
CA ILE A 72 -4.75 -6.43 -21.07
C ILE A 72 -3.22 -6.48 -21.09
N LEU A 73 -2.63 -7.57 -21.55
CA LEU A 73 -1.18 -7.74 -21.61
C LEU A 73 -0.54 -6.77 -22.60
N GLU A 74 -1.16 -6.54 -23.78
CA GLU A 74 -0.70 -5.54 -24.75
C GLU A 74 -0.82 -4.11 -24.22
N SER A 75 -1.84 -3.79 -23.42
CA SER A 75 -1.98 -2.47 -22.80
C SER A 75 -0.81 -2.14 -21.84
N THR A 76 -0.21 -3.17 -21.25
CA THR A 76 1.01 -3.01 -20.42
C THR A 76 2.27 -2.77 -21.25
N ARG A 77 2.25 -3.12 -22.54
CA ARG A 77 3.37 -2.96 -23.48
C ARG A 77 3.52 -1.53 -23.99
N VAL A 78 2.41 -0.82 -24.22
CA VAL A 78 2.43 0.57 -24.76
C VAL A 78 3.15 1.53 -23.83
N SER A 79 3.27 1.20 -22.54
CA SER A 79 4.09 1.94 -21.58
C SER A 79 5.59 1.71 -21.72
N ALA A 80 6.02 0.68 -22.47
CA ALA A 80 7.44 0.29 -22.58
C ALA A 80 8.08 0.59 -23.95
N GLY A 81 7.34 0.97 -24.98
CA GLY A 81 7.85 0.96 -26.33
C GLY A 81 7.34 2.03 -27.30
N SER A 82 7.25 3.30 -26.90
CA SER A 82 7.14 4.40 -27.87
C SER A 82 8.28 5.39 -27.67
N ALA A 83 9.47 5.01 -28.14
CA ALA A 83 10.57 5.94 -28.33
C ALA A 83 10.45 6.57 -29.73
N VAL A 84 9.55 7.50 -29.91
CA VAL A 84 9.71 8.55 -30.92
C VAL A 84 10.48 9.68 -30.26
N ALA A 85 11.65 9.98 -30.83
CA ALA A 85 12.54 11.01 -30.36
C ALA A 85 11.82 12.38 -30.31
N VAL A 86 11.39 12.76 -29.13
CA VAL A 86 11.23 14.13 -28.70
C VAL A 86 12.11 14.27 -27.47
N SER A 87 13.16 15.10 -27.63
CA SER A 87 14.04 15.50 -26.55
C SER A 87 13.21 16.13 -25.44
N THR A 88 12.79 15.31 -24.50
CA THR A 88 12.34 15.71 -23.17
C THR A 88 13.04 14.78 -22.21
N HIS A 89 13.64 15.33 -21.18
CA HIS A 89 14.29 14.59 -20.10
C HIS A 89 13.43 13.39 -19.72
N VAL A 90 13.87 12.18 -20.10
CA VAL A 90 13.35 10.94 -19.57
C VAL A 90 13.82 10.92 -18.11
N ALA A 91 12.98 11.42 -17.21
CA ALA A 91 13.11 11.04 -15.82
C ALA A 91 13.01 9.51 -15.81
N ALA A 92 14.08 8.84 -15.37
CA ALA A 92 14.03 7.40 -15.12
C ALA A 92 12.75 7.13 -14.33
N ASP A 93 11.99 6.10 -14.70
CA ASP A 93 10.85 5.66 -13.91
C ASP A 93 11.38 5.25 -12.53
N THR A 94 11.38 6.20 -11.60
CA THR A 94 11.88 6.02 -10.24
C THR A 94 10.89 5.21 -9.39
N GLY A 95 9.72 4.83 -9.95
CA GLY A 95 8.62 4.26 -9.20
C GLY A 95 7.95 5.29 -8.26
N GLU A 96 8.38 6.56 -8.29
CA GLU A 96 7.82 7.65 -7.49
C GLU A 96 6.59 8.24 -8.18
N ASN A 97 5.46 8.30 -7.45
CA ASN A 97 4.20 8.80 -7.98
C ASN A 97 3.31 9.36 -6.85
N ILE A 98 2.14 9.87 -7.21
CA ILE A 98 1.23 10.50 -6.25
C ILE A 98 0.64 9.50 -5.23
N PHE A 99 0.62 8.20 -5.51
CA PHE A 99 0.05 7.19 -4.62
C PHE A 99 1.06 6.66 -3.59
N ASN A 100 2.35 7.00 -3.74
CA ASN A 100 3.40 6.68 -2.77
C ASN A 100 4.10 7.94 -2.22
N GLY A 101 3.48 9.10 -2.39
CA GLY A 101 4.01 10.37 -1.89
C GLY A 101 5.33 10.75 -2.53
N PHE A 102 5.57 10.41 -3.79
CA PHE A 102 6.80 10.66 -4.52
C PHE A 102 8.06 10.12 -3.81
N ARG A 103 7.93 8.95 -3.20
CA ARG A 103 9.03 8.21 -2.57
C ARG A 103 8.96 6.74 -2.98
N VAL A 104 10.08 6.17 -3.39
CA VAL A 104 10.19 4.71 -3.55
C VAL A 104 9.90 4.04 -2.22
N PHE A 105 9.05 3.01 -2.23
CA PHE A 105 8.67 2.29 -1.03
C PHE A 105 9.89 1.72 -0.30
N SER A 106 9.96 1.98 1.00
CA SER A 106 10.99 1.50 1.90
C SER A 106 10.40 0.66 3.02
N PRO A 107 10.49 -0.69 2.95
CA PRO A 107 10.05 -1.56 4.04
C PRO A 107 10.74 -1.23 5.37
N ALA A 108 12.02 -0.82 5.34
CA ALA A 108 12.77 -0.43 6.51
C ALA A 108 12.16 0.80 7.19
N LYS A 109 11.82 1.84 6.41
CA LYS A 109 11.15 3.03 6.97
C LYS A 109 9.76 2.72 7.51
N LEU A 110 8.96 1.94 6.79
CA LEU A 110 7.64 1.53 7.28
C LEU A 110 7.77 0.72 8.58
N GLY A 111 8.75 -0.18 8.66
CA GLY A 111 9.07 -0.92 9.89
C GLY A 111 9.47 0.00 11.04
N ALA A 112 10.32 0.99 10.79
CA ALA A 112 10.71 1.98 11.80
C ALA A 112 9.54 2.83 12.30
N MET A 113 8.64 3.27 11.40
CA MET A 113 7.40 3.95 11.79
C MET A 113 6.52 3.07 12.68
N ILE A 114 6.34 1.78 12.34
CA ILE A 114 5.55 0.83 13.13
C ILE A 114 6.14 0.67 14.53
N GLU A 115 7.46 0.49 14.63
CA GLU A 115 8.12 0.36 15.93
C GLU A 115 8.00 1.62 16.78
N TYR A 116 8.24 2.78 16.18
CA TYR A 116 8.12 4.05 16.86
C TYR A 116 6.70 4.25 17.42
N ILE A 117 5.68 3.99 16.60
CA ILE A 117 4.28 4.04 17.03
C ILE A 117 3.99 3.02 18.13
N ALA A 118 4.51 1.79 18.04
CA ALA A 118 4.30 0.76 19.07
C ALA A 118 4.96 1.13 20.42
N ARG A 119 6.04 1.92 20.41
CA ARG A 119 6.75 2.42 21.60
C ARG A 119 6.16 3.67 22.23
N SER A 120 5.19 4.31 21.58
CA SER A 120 4.60 5.59 22.01
C SER A 120 3.87 5.55 23.36
N GLY A 121 3.69 4.37 23.96
CA GLY A 121 2.93 4.18 25.19
C GLY A 121 1.42 4.05 25.01
N HIS A 122 0.90 4.26 23.81
CA HIS A 122 -0.51 4.04 23.50
C HIS A 122 -0.83 2.55 23.33
N ASN A 123 -2.13 2.19 23.46
CA ASN A 123 -2.59 0.85 23.13
C ASN A 123 -2.83 0.75 21.61
N ILE A 124 -1.82 0.32 20.88
CA ILE A 124 -1.87 0.27 19.42
C ILE A 124 -2.49 -1.05 18.97
N TYR A 125 -3.76 -1.00 18.60
CA TYR A 125 -4.40 -2.08 17.85
C TYR A 125 -4.01 -2.00 16.38
N LYS A 126 -4.05 -3.12 15.66
CA LYS A 126 -3.74 -3.17 14.22
C LYS A 126 -4.58 -2.18 13.41
N THR A 127 -5.86 -2.01 13.76
CA THR A 127 -6.73 -1.01 13.13
C THR A 127 -6.22 0.41 13.35
N ASN A 128 -5.80 0.77 14.59
CA ASN A 128 -5.21 2.07 14.87
C ASN A 128 -3.90 2.26 14.11
N LEU A 129 -3.02 1.24 14.12
CA LEU A 129 -1.74 1.31 13.42
C LEU A 129 -1.90 1.74 11.96
N ASN A 130 -2.78 1.06 11.21
CA ASN A 130 -2.99 1.38 9.79
C ASN A 130 -3.40 2.84 9.56
N LYS A 131 -4.22 3.41 10.45
CA LYS A 131 -4.65 4.81 10.36
C LYS A 131 -3.57 5.78 10.81
N LEU A 132 -2.82 5.42 11.85
CA LEU A 132 -1.68 6.24 12.31
C LEU A 132 -0.60 6.32 11.24
N LEU A 133 -0.30 5.21 10.56
CA LEU A 133 0.61 5.19 9.42
C LEU A 133 0.10 6.07 8.26
N PHE A 134 -1.18 5.92 7.91
CA PHE A 134 -1.84 6.71 6.87
C PHE A 134 -1.77 8.22 7.18
N TYR A 135 -2.17 8.62 8.39
CA TYR A 135 -2.10 10.02 8.79
C TYR A 135 -0.66 10.54 8.85
N SER A 136 0.31 9.74 9.30
CA SER A 136 1.72 10.14 9.36
C SER A 136 2.31 10.40 7.97
N ASP A 137 2.16 9.44 7.06
CA ASP A 137 2.68 9.56 5.70
C ASP A 137 2.05 10.74 4.93
N LEU A 138 0.71 10.85 4.98
CA LEU A 138 0.02 11.90 4.23
C LEU A 138 0.21 13.28 4.88
N THR A 139 0.29 13.38 6.21
CA THR A 139 0.59 14.65 6.89
C THR A 139 2.01 15.12 6.57
N PHE A 140 2.98 14.21 6.58
CA PHE A 140 4.34 14.55 6.17
C PHE A 140 4.39 15.01 4.71
N PHE A 141 3.65 14.34 3.82
CA PHE A 141 3.51 14.77 2.43
C PHE A 141 2.90 16.17 2.30
N TYR A 142 1.91 16.51 3.12
CA TYR A 142 1.33 17.84 3.14
C TYR A 142 2.37 18.92 3.50
N LEU A 143 3.25 18.63 4.46
CA LEU A 143 4.28 19.55 4.93
C LEU A 143 5.46 19.64 3.94
N HIS A 144 5.96 18.50 3.48
CA HIS A 144 7.25 18.35 2.80
C HIS A 144 7.18 17.91 1.34
N ARG A 145 5.97 17.68 0.81
CA ARG A 145 5.73 17.20 -0.58
C ARG A 145 6.36 15.85 -0.89
N ARG A 146 6.63 15.05 0.14
CA ARG A 146 7.16 13.71 0.05
C ARG A 146 6.61 12.84 1.19
N GLY A 147 6.28 11.57 0.92
CA GLY A 147 5.87 10.61 1.95
C GLY A 147 7.04 10.19 2.84
N ILE A 148 6.78 9.60 4.02
CA ILE A 148 7.80 9.02 4.91
C ILE A 148 8.25 7.64 4.40
N SER A 149 7.29 6.71 4.24
CA SER A 149 7.59 5.31 3.90
C SER A 149 7.58 5.02 2.41
N GLY A 150 6.83 5.81 1.63
CA GLY A 150 6.53 5.51 0.23
C GLY A 150 5.49 4.38 0.07
N ALA A 151 4.74 4.04 1.12
CA ALA A 151 3.69 3.02 1.05
C ALA A 151 2.51 3.51 0.22
N THR A 152 1.88 2.60 -0.52
CA THR A 152 0.59 2.83 -1.17
C THR A 152 -0.53 2.48 -0.20
N TYR A 153 -1.48 3.38 0.00
CA TYR A 153 -2.64 3.15 0.87
C TYR A 153 -3.85 2.79 0.05
N LEU A 154 -4.49 1.67 0.36
CA LEU A 154 -5.71 1.22 -0.30
C LEU A 154 -6.95 1.63 0.49
N ASN A 155 -8.02 1.97 -0.23
CA ASN A 155 -9.33 2.26 0.34
C ASN A 155 -10.06 0.96 0.67
N LEU A 156 -9.88 0.42 1.90
CA LEU A 156 -10.49 -0.82 2.35
C LEU A 156 -11.72 -0.57 3.26
N PRO A 157 -12.60 -1.58 3.48
CA PRO A 157 -13.86 -1.41 4.22
C PRO A 157 -13.71 -0.88 5.65
N TYR A 158 -12.56 -1.06 6.28
CA TYR A 158 -12.27 -0.54 7.62
C TYR A 158 -11.36 0.70 7.60
N GLY A 159 -11.30 1.39 6.46
CA GLY A 159 -10.51 2.60 6.22
C GLY A 159 -9.16 2.33 5.57
N PRO A 160 -8.32 3.36 5.36
CA PRO A 160 -7.04 3.25 4.68
C PRO A 160 -6.09 2.26 5.33
N VAL A 161 -5.42 1.43 4.49
CA VAL A 161 -4.43 0.41 4.92
C VAL A 161 -3.26 0.42 3.95
N PRO A 162 -2.00 0.42 4.43
CA PRO A 162 -0.84 0.21 3.55
C PRO A 162 -0.91 -1.18 2.92
N ASP A 163 -0.73 -1.29 1.62
CA ASP A 163 -0.86 -2.54 0.84
C ASP A 163 0.14 -3.63 1.25
N THR A 164 1.28 -3.24 1.80
CA THR A 164 2.41 -4.12 2.17
C THR A 164 2.62 -4.22 3.69
N VAL A 165 1.65 -3.80 4.49
CA VAL A 165 1.83 -3.72 5.96
C VAL A 165 2.04 -5.10 6.61
N GLU A 166 1.38 -6.15 6.11
CA GLU A 166 1.50 -7.49 6.71
C GLU A 166 2.89 -8.08 6.55
N GLU A 167 3.47 -7.96 5.35
CA GLU A 167 4.83 -8.44 5.07
C GLU A 167 5.86 -7.75 5.97
N VAL A 168 5.71 -6.43 6.17
CA VAL A 168 6.60 -5.68 7.05
C VAL A 168 6.38 -6.06 8.51
N LEU A 169 5.11 -6.21 8.96
CA LEU A 169 4.78 -6.68 10.30
C LEU A 169 5.37 -8.07 10.58
N ASP A 170 5.30 -9.00 9.62
CA ASP A 170 5.87 -10.34 9.74
C ASP A 170 7.40 -10.28 9.89
N GLN A 171 8.06 -9.46 9.08
CA GLN A 171 9.52 -9.26 9.14
C GLN A 171 9.98 -8.72 10.49
N ILE A 172 9.39 -7.60 10.96
CA ILE A 172 9.82 -6.96 12.22
C ILE A 172 9.39 -7.77 13.46
N THR A 173 8.29 -8.57 13.37
CA THR A 173 7.90 -9.52 14.43
C THR A 173 8.92 -10.66 14.51
N SER A 174 9.29 -11.25 13.37
CA SER A 174 10.29 -12.33 13.30
C SER A 174 11.67 -11.88 13.79
N ALA A 175 11.99 -10.60 13.59
CA ALA A 175 13.21 -9.98 14.11
C ALA A 175 13.12 -9.60 15.59
N GLY A 176 11.99 -9.84 16.28
CA GLY A 176 11.81 -9.51 17.70
C GLY A 176 11.67 -8.01 17.99
N ARG A 177 11.45 -7.19 16.98
CA ARG A 177 11.34 -5.72 17.09
C ARG A 177 9.97 -5.28 17.62
N ILE A 178 8.92 -6.03 17.30
CA ILE A 178 7.57 -5.89 17.88
C ILE A 178 7.04 -7.25 18.31
N VAL A 179 6.01 -7.23 19.16
CA VAL A 179 5.22 -8.40 19.57
C VAL A 179 3.77 -8.17 19.17
N ARG A 180 3.16 -9.15 18.50
CA ARG A 180 1.74 -9.15 18.15
C ARG A 180 0.97 -10.06 19.10
N ASN A 181 0.12 -9.50 19.94
CA ASN A 181 -0.73 -10.24 20.86
C ASN A 181 -2.16 -10.28 20.33
N ASN A 182 -2.67 -11.49 20.14
CA ASN A 182 -4.08 -11.68 19.78
C ASN A 182 -4.93 -11.67 21.05
N LEU A 183 -5.96 -10.85 21.04
CA LEU A 183 -6.89 -10.68 22.15
C LEU A 183 -8.31 -10.94 21.66
N LEU A 184 -9.15 -11.45 22.54
CA LEU A 184 -10.59 -11.53 22.32
C LEU A 184 -11.25 -10.34 23.04
N VAL A 185 -11.71 -9.35 22.28
CA VAL A 185 -12.37 -8.15 22.81
C VAL A 185 -13.85 -8.19 22.41
N MET A 186 -14.74 -8.29 23.36
CA MET A 186 -16.20 -8.41 23.13
C MET A 186 -16.57 -9.47 22.08
N GLY A 187 -15.92 -10.64 22.12
CA GLY A 187 -16.16 -11.75 21.19
C GLY A 187 -15.56 -11.57 19.78
N ARG A 188 -14.78 -10.52 19.55
CA ARG A 188 -14.07 -10.26 18.28
C ARG A 188 -12.57 -10.42 18.47
N ASN A 189 -11.92 -11.03 17.48
CA ASN A 189 -10.47 -11.10 17.46
C ASN A 189 -9.90 -9.70 17.22
N ALA A 190 -9.03 -9.25 18.12
CA ALA A 190 -8.26 -8.02 18.00
C ALA A 190 -6.78 -8.33 18.14
N GLN A 191 -5.93 -7.63 17.42
CA GLN A 191 -4.48 -7.74 17.53
C GLN A 191 -3.93 -6.43 18.08
N ILE A 192 -3.20 -6.52 19.21
CA ILE A 192 -2.47 -5.38 19.79
C ILE A 192 -0.98 -5.55 19.54
N LEU A 193 -0.33 -4.44 19.18
CA LEU A 193 1.09 -4.38 18.96
C LEU A 193 1.78 -3.80 20.20
N LYS A 194 2.89 -4.41 20.58
CA LYS A 194 3.74 -3.98 21.69
C LYS A 194 5.20 -3.91 21.24
N PRO A 195 6.02 -3.08 21.87
CA PRO A 195 7.47 -3.11 21.63
C PRO A 195 8.02 -4.51 21.85
N GLY A 196 8.94 -4.93 21.00
CA GLY A 196 9.74 -6.13 21.19
C GLY A 196 10.89 -5.91 22.20
N VAL A 197 11.64 -6.97 22.43
CA VAL A 197 12.80 -6.95 23.35
C VAL A 197 14.07 -6.42 22.69
N THR A 198 14.11 -6.33 21.37
CA THR A 198 15.29 -5.88 20.62
C THR A 198 15.20 -4.38 20.46
N ASP A 199 16.15 -3.67 21.07
CA ASP A 199 16.26 -2.21 21.02
C ASP A 199 17.08 -1.82 19.77
N LEU A 200 16.48 -2.02 18.61
CA LEU A 200 17.10 -1.71 17.32
C LEU A 200 16.21 -0.70 16.54
N LEU A 201 15.83 0.39 17.21
CA LEU A 201 15.56 1.59 16.43
C LEU A 201 16.91 1.96 15.81
N ASP A 202 17.02 1.74 14.52
CA ASP A 202 18.08 2.33 13.72
C ASP A 202 17.77 3.83 13.70
N ASP A 203 18.40 4.59 14.61
CA ASP A 203 18.12 6.01 14.86
C ASP A 203 18.24 6.86 13.58
N ASP A 204 18.92 6.31 12.54
CA ASP A 204 19.14 6.98 11.27
C ASP A 204 18.03 6.74 10.22
N LEU A 205 17.07 5.82 10.47
CA LEU A 205 16.03 5.52 9.48
C LEU A 205 14.96 6.60 9.36
N LEU A 206 14.62 7.27 10.44
CA LEU A 206 13.63 8.36 10.46
C LEU A 206 14.34 9.68 10.80
N SER A 207 14.13 10.69 9.97
CA SER A 207 14.65 12.03 10.27
C SER A 207 13.86 12.69 11.41
N GLU A 208 14.43 13.72 12.03
CA GLU A 208 13.79 14.49 13.08
C GLU A 208 12.40 15.02 12.65
N SER A 209 12.28 15.56 11.44
CA SER A 209 11.01 16.07 10.91
C SER A 209 9.97 14.96 10.65
N GLU A 210 10.42 13.74 10.29
CA GLU A 210 9.54 12.57 10.17
C GLU A 210 9.03 12.14 11.55
N LEU A 211 9.89 12.11 12.57
CA LEU A 211 9.54 11.81 13.96
C LEU A 211 8.58 12.87 14.55
N GLU A 212 8.87 14.16 14.39
CA GLU A 212 7.97 15.24 14.80
C GLU A 212 6.56 15.12 14.19
N THR A 213 6.50 14.71 12.92
CA THR A 213 5.19 14.49 12.25
C THR A 213 4.46 13.30 12.85
N ILE A 214 5.14 12.19 13.12
CA ILE A 214 4.54 11.01 13.77
C ILE A 214 4.07 11.36 15.18
N ASP A 215 4.85 12.12 15.96
CA ASP A 215 4.49 12.57 17.31
C ASP A 215 3.25 13.47 17.28
N TRP A 216 3.18 14.39 16.31
CA TRP A 216 1.99 15.20 16.13
C TRP A 216 0.76 14.33 15.85
N VAL A 217 0.86 13.32 14.97
CA VAL A 217 -0.22 12.37 14.66
C VAL A 217 -0.61 11.55 15.89
N LEU A 218 0.36 11.08 16.67
CA LEU A 218 0.11 10.37 17.92
C LEU A 218 -0.61 11.25 18.95
N SER A 219 -0.22 12.52 19.07
CA SER A 219 -0.91 13.48 19.93
C SER A 219 -2.36 13.71 19.49
N ALA A 220 -2.61 13.79 18.19
CA ALA A 220 -3.94 14.06 17.65
C ALA A 220 -4.87 12.83 17.68
N TYR A 221 -4.34 11.63 17.42
CA TYR A 221 -5.14 10.44 17.15
C TYR A 221 -4.78 9.21 18.00
N GLY A 222 -3.65 9.20 18.69
CA GLY A 222 -3.13 8.00 19.39
C GLY A 222 -4.04 7.48 20.51
N ASN A 223 -4.87 8.34 21.10
CA ASN A 223 -5.83 7.97 22.15
C ASN A 223 -7.20 7.51 21.62
N LEU A 224 -7.45 7.61 20.31
CA LEU A 224 -8.72 7.18 19.74
C LEU A 224 -8.83 5.65 19.77
N SER A 225 -10.03 5.14 20.07
CA SER A 225 -10.32 3.72 19.93
C SER A 225 -10.27 3.26 18.46
N PRO A 226 -10.14 1.95 18.16
CA PRO A 226 -10.20 1.43 16.80
C PRO A 226 -11.43 1.86 16.01
N THR A 227 -12.58 1.98 16.68
CA THR A 227 -13.83 2.43 16.04
C THR A 227 -13.77 3.92 15.72
N GLU A 228 -13.39 4.76 16.67
CA GLU A 228 -13.34 6.22 16.49
C GLU A 228 -12.37 6.62 15.37
N ILE A 229 -11.16 6.05 15.35
CA ILE A 229 -10.18 6.39 14.30
C ILE A 229 -10.59 5.85 12.92
N SER A 230 -11.29 4.71 12.87
CA SER A 230 -11.86 4.18 11.64
C SER A 230 -12.97 5.09 11.10
N GLU A 231 -13.93 5.47 11.94
CA GLU A 231 -15.01 6.40 11.58
C GLU A 231 -14.47 7.78 11.14
N LEU A 232 -13.43 8.26 11.82
CA LEU A 232 -12.75 9.50 11.43
C LEU A 232 -12.15 9.37 10.03
N SER A 233 -11.41 8.29 9.78
CA SER A 233 -10.77 8.07 8.49
C SER A 233 -11.78 7.93 7.33
N HIS A 234 -12.98 7.41 7.59
CA HIS A 234 -14.04 7.30 6.59
C HIS A 234 -14.65 8.65 6.19
N ARG A 235 -14.54 9.66 7.04
CA ARG A 235 -15.01 11.03 6.74
C ARG A 235 -13.97 11.88 6.03
N GLU A 236 -12.75 11.39 5.87
CA GLU A 236 -11.73 12.10 5.11
C GLU A 236 -12.02 12.08 3.61
N LYS A 237 -11.78 13.20 2.93
CA LYS A 237 -11.94 13.27 1.46
C LYS A 237 -11.09 12.25 0.71
N ALA A 238 -9.98 11.85 1.28
CA ALA A 238 -9.12 10.79 0.81
C ALA A 238 -9.88 9.46 0.66
N TYR A 239 -10.71 9.13 1.65
CA TYR A 239 -11.52 7.91 1.64
C TYR A 239 -12.78 8.08 0.81
N GLU A 240 -13.53 9.18 0.98
CA GLU A 240 -14.80 9.42 0.28
C GLU A 240 -14.65 9.48 -1.24
N ASN A 241 -13.54 10.04 -1.74
CA ASN A 241 -13.33 10.27 -3.18
C ASN A 241 -12.46 9.19 -3.85
N THR A 242 -12.06 8.15 -3.14
CA THR A 242 -11.35 6.99 -3.71
C THR A 242 -12.31 5.80 -3.76
N ARG A 243 -12.35 5.09 -4.89
CA ARG A 243 -13.20 3.90 -5.01
C ARG A 243 -12.70 2.77 -4.09
N PRO A 244 -13.59 1.86 -3.64
CA PRO A 244 -13.16 0.69 -2.87
C PRO A 244 -12.04 -0.09 -3.56
N ASN A 245 -11.04 -0.51 -2.77
CA ASN A 245 -9.84 -1.23 -3.19
C ASN A 245 -8.89 -0.46 -4.12
N GLU A 246 -9.14 0.82 -4.41
CA GLU A 246 -8.21 1.65 -5.20
C GLU A 246 -7.18 2.35 -4.31
N PRO A 247 -6.00 2.69 -4.86
CA PRO A 247 -4.98 3.45 -4.14
C PRO A 247 -5.42 4.90 -3.90
N ILE A 248 -5.15 5.38 -2.69
CA ILE A 248 -5.45 6.74 -2.25
C ILE A 248 -4.30 7.67 -2.63
N ALA A 249 -4.60 8.75 -3.34
CA ALA A 249 -3.60 9.74 -3.69
C ALA A 249 -3.21 10.59 -2.46
N TYR A 250 -1.90 10.78 -2.26
CA TYR A 250 -1.37 11.56 -1.14
C TYR A 250 -1.77 13.04 -1.17
N GLU A 251 -2.13 13.56 -2.34
CA GLU A 251 -2.59 14.96 -2.45
C GLU A 251 -3.88 15.25 -1.67
N TYR A 252 -4.66 14.23 -1.30
CA TYR A 252 -5.82 14.39 -0.43
C TYR A 252 -5.46 14.88 0.98
N ALA A 253 -4.21 14.76 1.40
CA ALA A 253 -3.74 15.27 2.69
C ALA A 253 -4.10 16.73 2.95
N LYS A 254 -4.14 17.56 1.90
CA LYS A 254 -4.55 18.98 2.02
C LYS A 254 -5.98 19.21 2.51
N PHE A 255 -6.82 18.17 2.49
CA PHE A 255 -8.22 18.21 2.91
C PHE A 255 -8.46 17.50 4.25
N PHE A 256 -7.42 17.04 4.93
CA PHE A 256 -7.57 16.44 6.25
C PHE A 256 -8.23 17.41 7.22
N MET A 257 -9.18 16.90 8.01
CA MET A 257 -9.94 17.70 8.98
C MET A 257 -9.04 18.32 10.05
N THR A 258 -7.92 17.68 10.35
CA THR A 258 -6.93 18.17 11.30
C THR A 258 -5.55 18.09 10.68
N LEU A 259 -4.83 19.20 10.65
CA LEU A 259 -3.47 19.31 10.11
C LEU A 259 -2.61 20.18 11.04
N PRO A 260 -1.30 19.88 11.15
CA PRO A 260 -0.38 20.76 11.87
C PRO A 260 -0.27 22.11 11.14
N PRO A 261 0.01 23.19 11.88
CA PRO A 261 0.32 24.47 11.26
C PRO A 261 1.58 24.32 10.40
N LYS A 262 1.53 24.85 9.17
CA LYS A 262 2.76 24.95 8.37
C LYS A 262 3.73 25.87 9.08
N SER A 263 4.95 25.42 9.34
CA SER A 263 6.02 26.32 9.78
C SER A 263 6.17 27.44 8.74
N ARG A 264 6.05 28.67 9.14
CA ARG A 264 6.38 29.80 8.27
C ARG A 264 7.85 29.62 7.90
N SER A 265 8.13 29.37 6.62
CA SER A 265 9.48 29.45 6.11
C SER A 265 10.04 30.81 6.50
N SER A 266 11.09 30.82 7.30
CA SER A 266 11.88 32.00 7.64
C SER A 266 12.69 32.45 6.43
N ASN A 267 11.98 32.93 5.40
CA ASN A 267 12.56 33.57 4.25
C ASN A 267 11.69 34.76 3.85
N GLU A 268 11.69 35.76 4.71
CA GLU A 268 11.49 37.15 4.38
C GLU A 268 12.49 37.96 5.22
N ASN A 269 13.69 38.08 4.68
CA ASN A 269 14.58 39.24 4.89
C ASN A 269 15.50 39.38 3.69
#